data_8e0122982e06dc7344f729cca391fd1c
#
_entry.id   8e0122982e06dc7344f729cca391fd1c
#
_cell.length_a   1.000
_cell.length_b   1.000
_cell.length_c   1.000
_cell.angle_alpha   90.00
_cell.angle_beta   90.00
_cell.angle_gamma   90.00
#
_symmetry.space_group_name_H-M   'P 1'
#
loop_
_entity.id
_entity.type
_entity.pdbx_description
1 polymer ?
#
loop_
_entity_poly.entity_id
_entity_poly.type
_entity_poly.pdbx_seq_one_letter_code
_entity_poly.pdbx_strand_id
1 'polypeptide(L)'
;MIFADKKTIECLRAEYPVGCRIVLDEMDDRHAPKIGTQGTCRGVDDVGNILVSWDNGSHLNVAYGADSCHRCLLYTSDAADD
;
A
#
# COMPACT_ATOMS: atom_id res chain seq x y z
N MET A 1 14.06 -11.92 -9.85
CA MET A 1 13.41 -10.64 -9.50
C MET A 1 12.02 -10.59 -10.10
N ILE A 2 11.05 -10.13 -9.33
CA ILE A 2 9.66 -10.09 -9.77
C ILE A 2 9.31 -8.66 -10.13
N PHE A 3 8.84 -8.47 -11.35
CA PHE A 3 8.34 -7.18 -11.78
C PHE A 3 6.87 -7.33 -12.10
N ALA A 4 6.09 -6.36 -11.70
CA ALA A 4 4.70 -6.31 -12.10
C ALA A 4 4.64 -5.93 -13.57
N ASP A 5 3.82 -6.61 -14.34
CA ASP A 5 3.64 -6.23 -15.74
C ASP A 5 2.69 -5.03 -15.81
N LYS A 6 2.53 -4.49 -17.00
CA LYS A 6 1.75 -3.29 -17.19
C LYS A 6 0.31 -3.46 -16.70
N LYS A 7 -0.28 -4.61 -16.98
CA LYS A 7 -1.66 -4.88 -16.57
C LYS A 7 -1.76 -4.94 -15.04
N THR A 8 -0.81 -5.57 -14.39
CA THR A 8 -0.77 -5.64 -12.94
C THR A 8 -0.64 -4.24 -12.34
N ILE A 9 0.22 -3.42 -12.93
CA ILE A 9 0.40 -2.05 -12.45
C ILE A 9 -0.89 -1.25 -12.57
N GLU A 10 -1.61 -1.42 -13.67
CA GLU A 10 -2.89 -0.75 -13.84
C GLU A 10 -3.89 -1.19 -12.79
N CYS A 11 -3.92 -2.48 -12.49
CA CYS A 11 -4.78 -3.00 -11.44
C CYS A 11 -4.40 -2.44 -10.08
N LEU A 12 -3.11 -2.36 -9.80
CA LEU A 12 -2.64 -1.79 -8.53
C LEU A 12 -3.06 -0.32 -8.41
N ARG A 13 -2.94 0.42 -9.49
CA ARG A 13 -3.32 1.83 -9.48
C ARG A 13 -4.82 2.02 -9.25
N ALA A 14 -5.62 1.09 -9.75
CA ALA A 14 -7.05 1.14 -9.54
C ALA A 14 -7.41 0.74 -8.11
N GLU A 15 -6.69 -0.23 -7.57
CA GLU A 15 -6.96 -0.72 -6.22
C GLU A 15 -6.43 0.22 -5.15
N TYR A 16 -5.31 0.90 -5.43
CA TYR A 16 -4.66 1.79 -4.46
C TYR A 16 -4.53 3.20 -5.05
N PRO A 17 -5.64 3.91 -5.19
CA PRO A 17 -5.56 5.28 -5.71
C PRO A 17 -4.84 6.21 -4.75
N VAL A 18 -4.26 7.27 -5.30
CA VAL A 18 -3.55 8.25 -4.51
C VAL A 18 -4.47 8.79 -3.41
N GLY A 19 -3.97 8.82 -2.20
CA GLY A 19 -4.71 9.33 -1.06
C GLY A 19 -5.46 8.29 -0.26
N CYS A 20 -5.53 7.04 -0.74
CA CYS A 20 -6.23 6.01 0.03
C CYS A 20 -5.40 5.62 1.25
N ARG A 21 -6.08 5.14 2.28
CA ARG A 21 -5.41 4.67 3.49
C ARG A 21 -5.12 3.19 3.36
N ILE A 22 -3.96 2.79 3.81
CA ILE A 22 -3.55 1.39 3.75
C ILE A 22 -2.97 0.96 5.08
N VAL A 23 -2.93 -0.35 5.27
CA VAL A 23 -2.39 -0.97 6.48
C VAL A 23 -1.33 -1.96 6.06
N LEU A 24 -0.18 -1.92 6.72
CA LEU A 24 0.93 -2.82 6.41
C LEU A 24 0.65 -4.21 6.93
N ASP A 25 0.73 -5.20 6.04
CA ASP A 25 0.57 -6.61 6.43
C ASP A 25 1.92 -7.29 6.64
N GLU A 26 2.86 -7.04 5.72
CA GLU A 26 4.17 -7.66 5.82
C GLU A 26 5.17 -6.86 5.00
N MET A 27 6.37 -6.68 5.54
CA MET A 27 7.44 -6.02 4.81
C MET A 27 8.76 -6.65 5.19
N ASP A 28 9.48 -7.12 4.20
CA ASP A 28 10.76 -7.79 4.39
C ASP A 28 11.88 -6.76 4.37
N ASP A 29 11.97 -5.97 5.44
CA ASP A 29 12.97 -4.92 5.56
C ASP A 29 13.20 -4.67 7.04
N ARG A 30 14.47 -4.58 7.44
CA ARG A 30 14.81 -4.39 8.85
C ARG A 30 14.36 -3.03 9.36
N HIS A 31 14.09 -2.08 8.48
CA HIS A 31 13.62 -0.75 8.85
C HIS A 31 12.11 -0.59 8.63
N ALA A 32 11.43 -1.70 8.41
CA ALA A 32 9.99 -1.66 8.12
C ALA A 32 9.20 -1.14 9.31
N PRO A 33 8.10 -0.43 9.08
CA PRO A 33 7.18 -0.10 10.15
C PRO A 33 6.61 -1.38 10.75
N LYS A 34 6.03 -1.28 11.92
CA LYS A 34 5.39 -2.43 12.53
C LYS A 34 4.21 -2.87 11.68
N ILE A 35 3.97 -4.18 11.66
CA ILE A 35 2.78 -4.72 11.01
C ILE A 35 1.56 -4.07 11.64
N GLY A 36 0.63 -3.64 10.81
CA GLY A 36 -0.55 -2.93 11.28
C GLY A 36 -0.41 -1.41 11.23
N THR A 37 0.78 -0.90 10.92
CA THR A 37 0.97 0.53 10.77
C THR A 37 0.16 1.02 9.58
N GLN A 38 -0.52 2.14 9.74
CA GLN A 38 -1.30 2.74 8.67
C GLN A 38 -0.49 3.79 7.94
N GLY A 39 -0.87 4.03 6.70
CA GLY A 39 -0.22 5.05 5.89
C GLY A 39 -1.14 5.53 4.80
N THR A 40 -0.66 6.49 4.03
CA THR A 40 -1.40 7.07 2.92
C THR A 40 -0.69 6.71 1.62
N CYS A 41 -1.44 6.16 0.68
CA CYS A 41 -0.90 5.81 -0.63
C CYS A 41 -0.56 7.08 -1.40
N ARG A 42 0.65 7.13 -1.97
CA ARG A 42 1.10 8.25 -2.77
C ARG A 42 1.07 7.92 -4.27
N GLY A 43 0.76 6.68 -4.61
CA GLY A 43 0.72 6.25 -5.99
C GLY A 43 1.35 4.88 -6.15
N VAL A 44 1.47 4.45 -7.40
CA VAL A 44 2.13 3.19 -7.75
C VAL A 44 3.13 3.52 -8.84
N ASP A 45 4.38 3.09 -8.68
CA ASP A 45 5.40 3.40 -9.68
C ASP A 45 5.38 2.39 -10.84
N ASP A 46 6.30 2.56 -11.77
CA ASP A 46 6.29 1.79 -13.02
C ASP A 46 6.73 0.34 -12.85
N VAL A 47 7.27 -0.03 -11.70
CA VAL A 47 7.67 -1.40 -11.45
C VAL A 47 6.74 -2.10 -10.45
N GLY A 48 5.70 -1.42 -10.02
CA GLY A 48 4.69 -2.03 -9.16
C GLY A 48 4.85 -1.78 -7.68
N ASN A 49 5.72 -0.86 -7.29
CA ASN A 49 5.83 -0.50 -5.88
C ASN A 49 4.72 0.47 -5.50
N ILE A 50 4.09 0.23 -4.38
CA ILE A 50 3.10 1.16 -3.85
C ILE A 50 3.86 2.18 -3.00
N LEU A 51 3.77 3.43 -3.40
CA LEU A 51 4.47 4.51 -2.71
C LEU A 51 3.62 4.94 -1.52
N VAL A 52 4.22 4.93 -0.33
CA VAL A 52 3.47 5.13 0.90
C VAL A 52 4.14 6.15 1.81
N SER A 53 3.31 6.96 2.44
CA SER A 53 3.74 7.82 3.53
C SER A 53 3.16 7.23 4.81
N TRP A 54 3.96 6.52 5.56
CA TRP A 54 3.50 5.84 6.77
C TRP A 54 3.32 6.83 7.92
N ASP A 55 2.33 6.57 8.76
CA ASP A 55 2.00 7.49 9.85
C ASP A 55 3.12 7.61 10.88
N ASN A 56 4.01 6.63 10.94
CA ASN A 56 5.14 6.67 11.86
C ASN A 56 6.33 7.47 11.31
N GLY A 57 6.16 8.11 10.15
CA GLY A 57 7.22 8.89 9.54
C GLY A 57 8.06 8.16 8.52
N SER A 58 7.86 6.87 8.36
CA SER A 58 8.59 6.08 7.37
C SER A 58 8.04 6.35 5.97
N HIS A 59 8.92 6.23 4.97
CA HIS A 59 8.53 6.38 3.57
C HIS A 59 8.90 5.14 2.76
N LEU A 60 9.01 3.98 3.42
CA LEU A 60 9.34 2.75 2.71
C LEU A 60 8.16 2.32 1.86
N ASN A 61 8.43 2.00 0.61
CA ASN A 61 7.37 1.59 -0.32
C ASN A 61 7.08 0.10 -0.16
N VAL A 62 5.84 -0.29 -0.54
CA VAL A 62 5.44 -1.70 -0.52
C VAL A 62 5.82 -2.30 -1.88
N ALA A 63 6.72 -3.26 -1.88
CA ALA A 63 7.23 -3.86 -3.11
C ALA A 63 6.35 -5.02 -3.54
N TYR A 64 5.91 -4.97 -4.79
CA TYR A 64 5.08 -6.03 -5.36
C TYR A 64 5.82 -7.36 -5.30
N GLY A 65 5.17 -8.37 -4.73
CA GLY A 65 5.74 -9.71 -4.67
C GLY A 65 6.63 -9.96 -3.46
N ALA A 66 7.07 -8.92 -2.76
CA ALA A 66 7.93 -9.07 -1.59
C ALA A 66 7.23 -8.63 -0.31
N ASP A 67 6.46 -7.56 -0.39
CA ASP A 67 5.77 -7.00 0.76
C ASP A 67 4.28 -7.05 0.52
N SER A 68 3.47 -6.88 1.55
CA SER A 68 2.03 -6.86 1.37
C SER A 68 1.35 -5.85 2.28
N CYS A 69 0.24 -5.34 1.78
CA CYS A 69 -0.58 -4.40 2.53
C CYS A 69 -2.01 -4.52 2.01
N HIS A 70 -2.94 -3.88 2.70
CA HIS A 70 -4.32 -3.84 2.22
C HIS A 70 -4.88 -2.46 2.54
N ARG A 71 -5.97 -2.11 1.87
CA ARG A 71 -6.62 -0.83 2.12
C ARG A 71 -7.36 -0.89 3.43
N CYS A 72 -7.28 0.22 4.17
CA CYS A 72 -8.02 0.34 5.41
C CYS A 72 -9.46 0.69 5.07
N LEU A 73 -10.38 -0.20 5.39
CA LEU A 73 -11.79 -0.03 5.05
C LEU A 73 -12.67 0.37 6.22
N LEU A 74 -12.07 0.65 7.36
CA LEU A 74 -12.85 0.96 8.53
C LEU A 74 -13.83 2.10 8.31
N TYR A 75 -13.35 3.19 7.78
CA TYR A 75 -14.21 4.32 7.56
C TYR A 75 -15.26 4.03 6.51
N THR A 76 -14.93 3.17 5.58
CA THR A 76 -15.87 2.79 4.55
C THR A 76 -17.03 2.03 5.13
N SER A 77 -16.74 1.20 6.09
CA SER A 77 -17.80 0.47 6.76
C SER A 77 -18.76 1.40 7.43
N ASP A 78 -18.25 2.40 8.04
CA ASP A 78 -19.11 3.35 8.69
C ASP A 78 -19.98 4.05 7.70
N ALA A 79 -19.40 4.44 6.62
CA ALA A 79 -20.15 5.14 5.63
C ALA A 79 -21.24 4.28 5.08
N ALA A 80 -20.93 3.06 4.96
CA ALA A 80 -21.91 2.20 4.39
C ALA A 80 -23.08 2.01 5.25
N ASP A 81 -22.85 2.26 6.34
CA ASP A 81 -23.87 2.11 7.10
C ASP A 81 -24.86 2.81 6.90
N ASP A 82 -24.54 3.21 6.53
CA ASP A 82 -25.41 3.83 6.30
C ASP A 82 -26.19 3.42 5.74
#